data_b930abf53ceb5e84465229528a250799
#
_entry.id   b930abf53ceb5e84465229528a250799
#
_cell.length_a   1.000
_cell.length_b   1.000
_cell.length_c   1.000
_cell.angle_alpha   90.00
_cell.angle_beta   90.00
_cell.angle_gamma   90.00
#
_symmetry.space_group_name_H-M   'P 1'
#
loop_
_entity.id
_entity.type
_entity.pdbx_description
1 polymer ?
#
loop_
_entity_poly.entity_id
_entity_poly.type
_entity_poly.pdbx_seq_one_letter_code
_entity_poly.pdbx_strand_id
1 'polypeptide(L)'
;SDVGYFSGSVGVHTTAEDYSRFMRLFLNDGKVDGKRWLSKAGVRHLMSSQLPGHFDQTSISESLPQFTNSGYSLGMAIKLDDGGRLSDVRSQNYAYWASDSNTQFWIDRDQRLAGIFLTQHIPSKYFVASKIHELAGDYLAE
;
A
#
# COMPACT_ATOMS: atom_id res chain seq x y z
N SER A 1 -16.73 6.68 23.76
CA SER A 1 -17.02 7.99 23.17
C SER A 1 -17.90 7.77 21.95
N ASP A 2 -19.07 8.38 21.96
CA ASP A 2 -19.96 8.37 20.80
C ASP A 2 -19.21 8.98 19.61
N VAL A 3 -19.00 8.18 18.58
CA VAL A 3 -18.44 8.65 17.32
C VAL A 3 -19.58 9.29 16.54
N GLY A 4 -19.74 10.59 16.69
CA GLY A 4 -20.80 11.34 16.00
C GLY A 4 -20.64 11.44 14.47
N TYR A 5 -19.58 10.83 13.90
CA TYR A 5 -19.28 10.89 12.47
C TYR A 5 -18.45 9.68 12.02
N PHE A 6 -18.90 9.01 10.97
CA PHE A 6 -18.17 7.93 10.32
C PHE A 6 -17.33 8.47 9.17
N SER A 7 -16.01 8.55 9.36
CA SER A 7 -15.09 8.99 8.30
C SER A 7 -14.69 7.83 7.40
N GLY A 8 -14.71 8.06 6.10
CA GLY A 8 -14.14 7.11 5.13
C GLY A 8 -12.62 7.10 5.05
N SER A 9 -11.95 8.07 5.70
CA SER A 9 -10.49 8.21 5.65
C SER A 9 -9.78 7.85 6.94
N VAL A 10 -10.46 7.88 8.09
CA VAL A 10 -9.89 7.60 9.42
C VAL A 10 -10.90 6.84 10.28
N GLY A 11 -10.41 6.24 11.38
CA GLY A 11 -11.25 5.62 12.41
C GLY A 11 -11.26 4.09 12.40
N VAL A 12 -10.58 3.45 11.45
CA VAL A 12 -10.36 2.00 11.50
C VAL A 12 -9.18 1.71 12.43
N HIS A 13 -9.43 0.93 13.47
CA HIS A 13 -8.41 0.40 14.35
C HIS A 13 -8.24 -1.09 14.05
N THR A 14 -6.99 -1.54 13.90
CA THR A 14 -6.69 -2.92 13.53
C THR A 14 -5.41 -3.40 14.19
N THR A 15 -5.15 -4.69 14.12
CA THR A 15 -3.88 -5.31 14.51
C THR A 15 -3.05 -5.64 13.28
N ALA A 16 -1.74 -5.88 13.46
CA ALA A 16 -0.88 -6.35 12.38
C ALA A 16 -1.39 -7.69 11.80
N GLU A 17 -1.91 -8.57 12.65
CA GLU A 17 -2.45 -9.86 12.24
C GLU A 17 -3.68 -9.70 11.33
N ASP A 18 -4.67 -8.90 11.75
CA ASP A 18 -5.88 -8.71 10.93
C ASP A 18 -5.58 -7.98 9.64
N TYR A 19 -4.69 -6.98 9.69
CA TYR A 19 -4.28 -6.28 8.48
C TYR A 19 -3.49 -7.18 7.53
N SER A 20 -2.70 -8.12 8.05
CA SER A 20 -2.03 -9.14 7.23
C SER A 20 -3.03 -10.03 6.47
N ARG A 21 -4.18 -10.36 7.08
CA ARG A 21 -5.27 -11.07 6.40
C ARG A 21 -5.85 -10.25 5.25
N PHE A 22 -6.03 -8.94 5.45
CA PHE A 22 -6.44 -8.03 4.39
C PHE A 22 -5.43 -8.02 3.23
N MET A 23 -4.13 -7.88 3.51
CA MET A 23 -3.09 -7.90 2.47
C MET A 23 -3.05 -9.23 1.72
N ARG A 24 -3.26 -10.36 2.41
CA ARG A 24 -3.34 -11.69 1.77
C ARG A 24 -4.49 -11.84 0.77
N LEU A 25 -5.55 -11.05 0.86
CA LEU A 25 -6.60 -11.02 -0.16
C LEU A 25 -6.02 -10.68 -1.54
N PHE A 26 -5.12 -9.71 -1.59
CA PHE A 26 -4.50 -9.26 -2.83
C PHE A 26 -3.47 -10.26 -3.36
N LEU A 27 -2.66 -10.86 -2.48
CA LEU A 27 -1.68 -11.88 -2.84
C LEU A 27 -2.33 -13.18 -3.36
N ASN A 28 -3.51 -13.51 -2.88
CA ASN A 28 -4.21 -14.76 -3.16
C ASN A 28 -5.45 -14.57 -4.07
N ASP A 29 -5.44 -13.56 -4.94
CA ASP A 29 -6.52 -13.31 -5.91
C ASP A 29 -7.92 -13.24 -5.27
N GLY A 30 -8.02 -12.63 -4.10
CA GLY A 30 -9.28 -12.39 -3.39
C GLY A 30 -9.74 -13.53 -2.49
N LYS A 31 -8.83 -14.46 -2.14
CA LYS A 31 -9.10 -15.54 -1.20
C LYS A 31 -8.30 -15.38 0.10
N VAL A 32 -8.94 -15.62 1.23
CA VAL A 32 -8.32 -15.70 2.55
C VAL A 32 -9.04 -16.77 3.35
N ASP A 33 -8.29 -17.61 4.07
CA ASP A 33 -8.78 -18.68 4.93
C ASP A 33 -9.81 -19.59 4.21
N GLY A 34 -9.48 -19.98 2.96
CA GLY A 34 -10.30 -20.84 2.12
C GLY A 34 -11.53 -20.17 1.48
N LYS A 35 -11.90 -18.96 1.89
CA LYS A 35 -13.07 -18.23 1.40
C LYS A 35 -12.69 -17.15 0.39
N ARG A 36 -13.51 -17.02 -0.67
CA ARG A 36 -13.40 -15.92 -1.62
C ARG A 36 -14.19 -14.70 -1.13
N TRP A 37 -13.50 -13.58 -0.96
CA TRP A 37 -14.08 -12.30 -0.57
C TRP A 37 -14.15 -11.31 -1.73
N LEU A 38 -13.19 -11.41 -2.66
CA LEU A 38 -13.12 -10.58 -3.86
C LEU A 38 -12.99 -11.46 -5.10
N SER A 39 -13.54 -11.02 -6.22
CA SER A 39 -13.26 -11.65 -7.50
C SER A 39 -11.81 -11.37 -7.92
N LYS A 40 -11.24 -12.24 -8.77
CA LYS A 40 -9.92 -11.98 -9.37
C LYS A 40 -9.89 -10.66 -10.16
N ALA A 41 -10.99 -10.35 -10.85
CA ALA A 41 -11.12 -9.07 -11.57
C ALA A 41 -11.14 -7.88 -10.61
N GLY A 42 -11.85 -7.99 -9.47
CA GLY A 42 -11.86 -6.97 -8.43
C GLY A 42 -10.46 -6.72 -7.85
N VAL A 43 -9.70 -7.78 -7.58
CA VAL A 43 -8.30 -7.63 -7.12
C VAL A 43 -7.45 -6.92 -8.15
N ARG A 44 -7.53 -7.31 -9.44
CA ARG A 44 -6.79 -6.59 -10.50
C ARG A 44 -7.17 -5.11 -10.58
N HIS A 45 -8.45 -4.80 -10.44
CA HIS A 45 -8.94 -3.42 -10.44
C HIS A 45 -8.39 -2.60 -9.27
N LEU A 46 -8.39 -3.19 -8.08
CA LEU A 46 -7.82 -2.57 -6.87
C LEU A 46 -6.29 -2.43 -6.92
N MET A 47 -5.61 -3.24 -7.72
CA MET A 47 -4.15 -3.21 -7.87
C MET A 47 -3.70 -2.48 -9.15
N SER A 48 -4.57 -1.72 -9.80
CA SER A 48 -4.25 -0.92 -10.97
C SER A 48 -4.65 0.53 -10.78
N SER A 49 -3.91 1.46 -11.40
CA SER A 49 -4.26 2.88 -11.37
C SER A 49 -5.62 3.10 -12.03
N GLN A 50 -6.49 3.84 -11.36
CA GLN A 50 -7.82 4.21 -11.85
C GLN A 50 -7.87 5.67 -12.31
N LEU A 51 -6.82 6.43 -12.05
CA LEU A 51 -6.73 7.82 -12.51
C LEU A 51 -6.19 7.88 -13.94
N PRO A 52 -6.79 8.67 -14.83
CA PRO A 52 -6.27 8.88 -16.17
C PRO A 52 -4.96 9.66 -16.11
N GLY A 53 -3.91 9.14 -16.73
CA GLY A 53 -2.58 9.74 -16.74
C GLY A 53 -1.87 9.65 -15.39
N HIS A 54 -0.83 10.46 -15.25
CA HIS A 54 -0.18 10.65 -13.96
C HIS A 54 -1.11 11.46 -13.06
N PHE A 55 -1.27 11.03 -11.83
CA PHE A 55 -1.80 11.89 -10.80
C PHE A 55 -0.86 13.10 -10.74
N ASP A 56 -1.37 14.28 -11.11
CA ASP A 56 -0.57 15.50 -10.99
C ASP A 56 -0.35 15.78 -9.51
N GLN A 57 0.85 15.46 -9.08
CA GLN A 57 1.20 15.29 -7.68
C GLN A 57 1.84 16.54 -7.11
N THR A 58 1.89 17.64 -7.88
CA THR A 58 2.56 18.84 -7.43
C THR A 58 2.00 19.34 -6.09
N SER A 59 0.71 19.27 -5.87
CA SER A 59 0.10 19.68 -4.60
C SER A 59 0.15 18.59 -3.50
N ILE A 60 0.10 17.32 -3.86
CA ILE A 60 0.18 16.22 -2.89
C ILE A 60 1.62 15.80 -2.63
N SER A 61 2.49 15.82 -3.64
CA SER A 61 3.89 15.42 -3.50
C SER A 61 4.71 16.40 -2.66
N GLU A 62 4.36 17.66 -2.62
CA GLU A 62 4.96 18.62 -1.69
C GLU A 62 4.66 18.28 -0.23
N SER A 63 3.43 17.85 0.04
CA SER A 63 2.98 17.47 1.38
C SER A 63 3.27 16.02 1.74
N LEU A 64 3.27 15.12 0.75
CA LEU A 64 3.40 13.67 0.91
C LEU A 64 4.38 13.10 -0.13
N PRO A 65 5.67 13.40 -0.01
CA PRO A 65 6.69 13.03 -1.01
C PRO A 65 6.84 11.52 -1.22
N GLN A 66 6.33 10.69 -0.31
CA GLN A 66 6.31 9.23 -0.45
C GLN A 66 5.40 8.74 -1.59
N PHE A 67 4.47 9.57 -2.09
CA PHE A 67 3.58 9.22 -3.19
C PHE A 67 3.99 9.83 -4.54
N THR A 68 5.19 10.39 -4.63
CA THR A 68 5.70 10.96 -5.89
C THR A 68 5.76 9.91 -6.98
N ASN A 69 5.24 10.23 -8.17
CA ASN A 69 5.16 9.36 -9.34
C ASN A 69 4.39 8.05 -9.11
N SER A 70 3.33 8.12 -8.31
CA SER A 70 2.44 7.00 -8.11
C SER A 70 1.12 7.21 -8.85
N GLY A 71 0.52 6.13 -9.30
CA GLY A 71 -0.89 6.08 -9.63
C GLY A 71 -1.73 5.95 -8.36
N TYR A 72 -3.04 6.01 -8.52
CA TYR A 72 -3.97 5.81 -7.43
C TYR A 72 -5.09 4.85 -7.85
N SER A 73 -5.32 3.83 -7.04
CA SER A 73 -6.42 2.90 -7.20
C SER A 73 -7.65 3.35 -6.38
N LEU A 74 -8.52 2.44 -6.02
CA LEU A 74 -9.69 2.71 -5.18
C LEU A 74 -9.38 2.73 -3.67
N GLY A 75 -8.16 3.09 -3.27
CA GLY A 75 -7.76 3.20 -1.85
C GLY A 75 -6.29 2.95 -1.56
N MET A 76 -5.46 2.77 -2.60
CA MET A 76 -4.03 2.56 -2.45
C MET A 76 -3.27 3.32 -3.53
N ALA A 77 -2.06 3.75 -3.21
CA ALA A 77 -1.10 4.19 -4.20
C ALA A 77 -0.57 2.98 -4.98
N ILE A 78 -0.39 3.15 -6.28
CA ILE A 78 0.12 2.12 -7.19
C ILE A 78 1.45 2.61 -7.75
N LYS A 79 2.48 1.78 -7.71
CA LYS A 79 3.74 2.07 -8.39
C LYS A 79 3.50 2.17 -9.89
N LEU A 80 4.06 3.21 -10.50
CA LEU A 80 4.12 3.38 -11.96
C LEU A 80 5.53 3.07 -12.46
N ASP A 81 5.66 2.76 -13.75
CA ASP A 81 6.91 2.30 -14.37
C ASP A 81 8.01 3.36 -14.45
N ASP A 82 7.66 4.62 -14.33
CA ASP A 82 8.50 5.76 -14.66
C ASP A 82 9.38 6.29 -13.52
N GLY A 83 9.59 5.50 -12.47
CA GLY A 83 10.51 5.86 -11.39
C GLY A 83 9.84 6.45 -10.15
N GLY A 84 10.43 7.48 -9.57
CA GLY A 84 10.03 8.03 -8.28
C GLY A 84 10.75 7.39 -7.10
N ARG A 85 10.23 7.57 -5.88
CA ARG A 85 10.84 7.02 -4.65
C ARG A 85 10.83 5.50 -4.54
N LEU A 86 10.11 4.83 -5.43
CA LEU A 86 10.05 3.38 -5.52
C LEU A 86 10.90 2.84 -6.68
N SER A 87 11.86 3.62 -7.18
CA SER A 87 12.81 3.17 -8.22
C SER A 87 13.54 1.87 -7.85
N ASP A 88 13.80 1.68 -6.56
CA ASP A 88 14.48 0.50 -6.03
C ASP A 88 13.58 -0.73 -5.94
N VAL A 89 12.25 -0.54 -6.01
CA VAL A 89 11.27 -1.62 -6.07
C VAL A 89 11.16 -2.12 -7.49
N ARG A 90 11.70 -3.30 -7.79
CA ARG A 90 11.72 -3.88 -9.15
C ARG A 90 10.34 -4.35 -9.63
N SER A 91 9.46 -4.70 -8.71
CA SER A 91 8.13 -5.22 -9.01
C SER A 91 7.22 -4.18 -9.65
N GLN A 92 6.37 -4.62 -10.57
CA GLN A 92 5.40 -3.76 -11.26
C GLN A 92 4.02 -3.81 -10.58
N ASN A 93 3.62 -4.96 -10.05
CA ASN A 93 2.36 -5.13 -9.35
C ASN A 93 2.50 -4.78 -7.86
N TYR A 94 2.82 -3.51 -7.59
CA TYR A 94 3.12 -3.00 -6.25
C TYR A 94 2.12 -1.92 -5.83
N ALA A 95 1.45 -2.14 -4.71
CA ALA A 95 0.54 -1.19 -4.09
C ALA A 95 0.98 -0.89 -2.65
N TYR A 96 0.71 0.32 -2.18
CA TYR A 96 1.13 0.74 -0.85
C TYR A 96 0.30 1.91 -0.31
N TRP A 97 0.42 2.18 0.96
CA TRP A 97 -0.10 3.39 1.59
C TRP A 97 0.69 3.74 2.86
N ALA A 98 0.58 5.00 3.26
CA ALA A 98 1.15 5.53 4.49
C ALA A 98 0.18 6.46 5.18
N SER A 99 0.24 6.55 6.50
CA SER A 99 -0.56 7.46 7.33
C SER A 99 0.31 8.56 7.95
N ASP A 100 -0.35 9.59 8.47
CA ASP A 100 0.30 10.71 9.18
C ASP A 100 1.05 10.26 10.44
N SER A 101 0.64 9.14 11.04
CA SER A 101 1.34 8.51 12.17
C SER A 101 2.48 7.58 11.76
N ASN A 102 2.90 7.67 10.50
CA ASN A 102 3.98 6.87 9.92
C ASN A 102 3.71 5.35 9.89
N THR A 103 2.46 4.94 10.00
CA THR A 103 2.04 3.56 9.71
C THR A 103 2.07 3.37 8.19
N GLN A 104 2.69 2.30 7.73
CA GLN A 104 2.88 2.03 6.31
C GLN A 104 2.61 0.57 6.01
N PHE A 105 2.09 0.28 4.82
CA PHE A 105 2.01 -1.08 4.31
C PHE A 105 2.31 -1.12 2.82
N TRP A 106 2.67 -2.30 2.33
CA TRP A 106 2.83 -2.58 0.91
C TRP A 106 2.38 -3.99 0.56
N ILE A 107 2.03 -4.17 -0.70
CA ILE A 107 1.63 -5.45 -1.29
C ILE A 107 2.38 -5.58 -2.62
N ASP A 108 3.25 -6.54 -2.72
CA ASP A 108 4.02 -6.88 -3.91
C ASP A 108 3.53 -8.23 -4.44
N ARG A 109 2.78 -8.22 -5.52
CA ARG A 109 2.24 -9.43 -6.10
C ARG A 109 3.25 -10.21 -6.92
N ASP A 110 4.25 -9.55 -7.47
CA ASP A 110 5.27 -10.20 -8.30
C ASP A 110 6.18 -11.07 -7.43
N GLN A 111 6.58 -10.57 -6.27
CA GLN A 111 7.36 -11.31 -5.28
C GLN A 111 6.49 -12.12 -4.30
N ARG A 112 5.16 -11.98 -4.36
CA ARG A 112 4.21 -12.56 -3.40
C ARG A 112 4.50 -12.18 -1.96
N LEU A 113 4.94 -10.98 -1.74
CA LEU A 113 5.34 -10.40 -0.47
C LEU A 113 4.41 -9.26 -0.08
N ALA A 114 4.07 -9.18 1.18
CA ALA A 114 3.41 -8.01 1.75
C ALA A 114 3.99 -7.71 3.12
N GLY A 115 4.01 -6.45 3.49
CA GLY A 115 4.52 -6.04 4.78
C GLY A 115 3.74 -4.86 5.35
N ILE A 116 3.81 -4.76 6.66
CA ILE A 116 3.23 -3.67 7.42
C ILE A 116 4.25 -3.14 8.45
N PHE A 117 4.32 -1.84 8.56
CA PHE A 117 5.10 -1.13 9.57
C PHE A 117 4.16 -0.28 10.41
N LEU A 118 4.05 -0.59 11.69
CA LEU A 118 3.16 0.09 12.63
C LEU A 118 3.97 0.95 13.60
N THR A 119 3.60 2.22 13.66
CA THR A 119 4.23 3.20 14.55
C THR A 119 3.25 4.30 14.94
N GLN A 120 3.60 5.07 15.95
CA GLN A 120 2.85 6.24 16.45
C GLN A 120 3.73 7.49 16.40
N HIS A 121 4.40 7.71 15.28
CA HIS A 121 5.28 8.86 15.10
C HIS A 121 4.63 9.94 14.23
N ILE A 122 4.32 11.11 14.80
CA ILE A 122 3.72 12.25 14.12
C ILE A 122 4.67 13.46 14.20
N PRO A 123 4.94 14.17 13.10
CA PRO A 123 4.51 13.88 11.73
C PRO A 123 5.29 12.72 11.11
N SER A 124 4.68 12.08 10.10
CA SER A 124 5.35 11.06 9.29
C SER A 124 6.52 11.69 8.53
N LYS A 125 7.75 11.42 8.97
CA LYS A 125 8.98 11.95 8.37
C LYS A 125 9.76 10.91 7.58
N TYR A 126 9.51 9.64 7.83
CA TYR A 126 10.33 8.54 7.35
C TYR A 126 9.49 7.54 6.57
N PHE A 127 9.75 7.42 5.29
CA PHE A 127 9.14 6.37 4.47
C PHE A 127 10.07 5.14 4.50
N VAL A 128 9.82 4.24 5.42
CA VAL A 128 10.66 3.06 5.66
C VAL A 128 10.20 1.81 4.92
N ALA A 129 8.98 1.82 4.37
CA ALA A 129 8.37 0.65 3.75
C ALA A 129 9.20 0.11 2.58
N SER A 130 9.72 0.98 1.71
CA SER A 130 10.56 0.57 0.58
C SER A 130 11.85 -0.10 1.03
N LYS A 131 12.50 0.43 2.08
CA LYS A 131 13.74 -0.16 2.62
C LYS A 131 13.50 -1.51 3.27
N ILE A 132 12.41 -1.66 4.01
CA ILE A 132 12.04 -2.96 4.60
C ILE A 132 11.70 -3.96 3.49
N HIS A 133 11.01 -3.52 2.43
CA HIS A 133 10.70 -4.35 1.28
C HIS A 133 11.97 -4.86 0.58
N GLU A 134 12.93 -3.96 0.31
CA GLU A 134 14.23 -4.30 -0.28
C GLU A 134 14.95 -5.37 0.55
N LEU A 135 15.13 -5.12 1.85
CA LEU A 135 15.80 -6.04 2.76
C LEU A 135 15.10 -7.41 2.86
N ALA A 136 13.76 -7.42 2.85
CA ALA A 136 12.99 -8.66 2.85
C ALA A 136 13.13 -9.42 1.53
N GLY A 137 13.17 -8.71 0.40
CA GLY A 137 13.38 -9.30 -0.92
C GLY A 137 14.77 -9.93 -1.06
N ASP A 138 15.80 -9.24 -0.60
CA ASP A 138 17.16 -9.75 -0.60
C ASP A 138 17.30 -11.03 0.24
N TYR A 139 16.72 -11.02 1.44
CA TYR A 139 16.73 -12.20 2.34
C TYR A 139 16.01 -13.42 1.76
N LEU A 140 14.94 -13.22 1.00
CA LEU A 140 14.19 -14.32 0.38
C LEU A 140 14.83 -14.84 -0.91
N ALA A 141 15.81 -14.13 -1.47
CA ALA A 141 16.54 -14.52 -2.67
C ALA A 141 17.77 -15.41 -2.36
N GLU A 142 18.18 -15.50 -1.10
CA GLU A 142 19.22 -16.42 -0.59
C GLU A 142 18.67 -17.84 -0.35
#